data_3b4dc1d153b55d7898e874a9f4e236b6
#
_entry.id   3b4dc1d153b55d7898e874a9f4e236b6
#
_cell.length_a   1.000
_cell.length_b   1.000
_cell.length_c   1.000
_cell.angle_alpha   90.00
_cell.angle_beta   90.00
_cell.angle_gamma   90.00
#
_symmetry.space_group_name_H-M   'P 1'
#
loop_
_entity.id
_entity.type
_entity.pdbx_description
1 polymer ?
#
loop_
_entity_poly.entity_id
_entity_poly.type
_entity_poly.pdbx_seq_one_letter_code
_entity_poly.pdbx_strand_id
1 'polypeptide(L)'
;QKQHLRVQPEKNTVPLPLVPLMQGSSQWCRAARAAFNVAPAPQKPVRPAARSAPQRRGQRVQRVGTEMVFGIISKVLCLKFSYSVYHFWCHSCYTEIQRNDNTKNATSLQGKECVMMEETMRTETDEIRDNLKYLTLLARDYPSQAAAASEIISTQALLKLPKGTEHFMSDLHGENEAFVHILNSASGVIREKVDAVLGDTMPEAARAELATLIYYPTEKLPQLKARCTTEDALEQWYTQTLLQLIDICRLVSSKHTRDHVRRCLPSSCGYILDELLHAHFEDHDKDLYYGQIVGSIIENGRADRFIVRLCELIKHLAVDKLHIVGDLFDRGPRPDIILDLLMRHHNVDIQWGNHDVVWMGAAAGSPICICTVLKTTLAYHNHAMLEDCYGINLRHLQRMAEQFYGNDDLTIWMPHTDLERGPYTPGMLHRCAVMHKAVTILMLKMECKVIDRNPDFKMQ
;
A
#
# COMPACT_ATOMS: atom_id res chain seq x y z
N GLN A 1 -34.30 4.91 35.61
CA GLN A 1 -35.33 4.31 34.71
C GLN A 1 -34.66 3.95 33.40
N LYS A 2 -34.41 2.66 33.20
CA LYS A 2 -33.88 2.09 31.95
C LYS A 2 -35.07 1.76 31.05
N GLN A 3 -35.15 2.37 29.88
CA GLN A 3 -36.02 1.92 28.79
C GLN A 3 -35.21 1.11 27.78
N HIS A 4 -35.50 -0.18 27.71
CA HIS A 4 -35.07 -1.07 26.63
C HIS A 4 -35.93 -0.84 25.38
N LEU A 5 -35.34 -0.37 24.30
CA LEU A 5 -35.94 -0.44 22.98
C LEU A 5 -35.49 -1.75 22.29
N ARG A 6 -36.43 -2.71 22.20
CA ARG A 6 -36.34 -3.87 21.32
C ARG A 6 -36.61 -3.41 19.88
N VAL A 7 -35.67 -3.55 19.00
CA VAL A 7 -35.89 -3.47 17.54
C VAL A 7 -36.10 -4.89 17.02
N GLN A 8 -37.26 -5.15 16.45
CA GLN A 8 -37.55 -6.38 15.71
C GLN A 8 -36.93 -6.29 14.32
N PRO A 9 -36.40 -7.38 13.73
CA PRO A 9 -35.89 -7.37 12.36
C PRO A 9 -37.04 -7.52 11.37
N GLU A 10 -37.26 -6.51 10.55
CA GLU A 10 -38.12 -6.62 9.36
C GLU A 10 -37.44 -7.49 8.30
N LYS A 11 -38.12 -8.55 7.93
CA LYS A 11 -37.82 -9.41 6.79
C LYS A 11 -38.29 -8.70 5.52
N ASN A 12 -37.38 -8.12 4.76
CA ASN A 12 -37.57 -7.87 3.33
C ASN A 12 -36.25 -8.01 2.62
N THR A 13 -35.84 -9.25 2.39
CA THR A 13 -34.78 -9.59 1.45
C THR A 13 -35.36 -9.68 0.06
N VAL A 14 -35.13 -8.65 -0.75
CA VAL A 14 -35.26 -8.74 -2.19
C VAL A 14 -34.01 -9.46 -2.72
N PRO A 15 -34.12 -10.59 -3.44
CA PRO A 15 -32.95 -11.27 -3.97
C PRO A 15 -32.37 -10.42 -5.11
N LEU A 16 -31.11 -10.00 -4.94
CA LEU A 16 -30.28 -9.47 -6.01
C LEU A 16 -30.07 -10.57 -7.06
N PRO A 17 -30.22 -10.29 -8.35
CA PRO A 17 -29.95 -11.28 -9.40
C PRO A 17 -28.46 -11.62 -9.39
N LEU A 18 -28.16 -12.92 -9.25
CA LEU A 18 -26.87 -13.51 -9.45
C LEU A 18 -26.39 -13.20 -10.88
N VAL A 19 -25.40 -12.34 -11.00
CA VAL A 19 -24.64 -12.16 -12.24
C VAL A 19 -23.93 -13.49 -12.54
N PRO A 20 -24.12 -14.12 -13.70
CA PRO A 20 -23.39 -15.33 -14.03
C PRO A 20 -21.91 -15.05 -14.09
N LEU A 21 -21.13 -15.73 -13.26
CA LEU A 21 -19.68 -15.78 -13.35
C LEU A 21 -19.27 -16.24 -14.75
N MET A 22 -18.63 -15.36 -15.50
CA MET A 22 -18.11 -15.67 -16.83
C MET A 22 -17.12 -16.84 -16.75
N GLN A 23 -17.52 -17.98 -17.30
CA GLN A 23 -16.63 -19.06 -17.69
C GLN A 23 -15.76 -18.58 -18.86
N GLY A 24 -14.51 -18.14 -18.59
CA GLY A 24 -13.64 -17.62 -19.64
C GLY A 24 -12.23 -17.29 -19.22
N SER A 25 -11.68 -17.95 -18.17
CA SER A 25 -10.32 -17.71 -17.69
C SER A 25 -9.21 -17.95 -18.72
N SER A 26 -9.45 -18.78 -19.74
CA SER A 26 -8.46 -19.05 -20.81
C SER A 26 -8.39 -17.96 -21.88
N GLN A 27 -9.43 -17.16 -22.05
CA GLN A 27 -9.44 -16.03 -23.02
C GLN A 27 -8.77 -14.78 -22.44
N TRP A 28 -8.93 -14.52 -21.15
CA TRP A 28 -8.26 -13.39 -20.49
C TRP A 28 -6.74 -13.56 -20.42
N CYS A 29 -6.26 -14.77 -20.13
CA CYS A 29 -4.82 -15.07 -20.16
C CYS A 29 -4.24 -14.97 -21.59
N ARG A 30 -5.02 -15.28 -22.63
CA ARG A 30 -4.60 -15.09 -24.02
C ARG A 30 -4.63 -13.65 -24.47
N ALA A 31 -5.63 -12.87 -24.07
CA ALA A 31 -5.71 -11.43 -24.36
C ALA A 31 -4.60 -10.65 -23.64
N ALA A 32 -4.30 -10.98 -22.38
CA ALA A 32 -3.18 -10.40 -21.65
C ALA A 32 -1.83 -10.76 -22.30
N ARG A 33 -1.62 -12.01 -22.74
CA ARG A 33 -0.41 -12.40 -23.48
C ARG A 33 -0.30 -11.77 -24.86
N ALA A 34 -1.41 -11.56 -25.58
CA ALA A 34 -1.41 -10.88 -26.87
C ALA A 34 -1.12 -9.38 -26.75
N ALA A 35 -1.55 -8.74 -25.68
CA ALA A 35 -1.23 -7.34 -25.40
C ALA A 35 0.25 -7.11 -25.04
N PHE A 36 0.96 -8.16 -24.58
CA PHE A 36 2.39 -8.11 -24.23
C PHE A 36 3.35 -8.49 -25.38
N ASN A 37 2.84 -9.00 -26.51
CA ASN A 37 3.64 -9.34 -27.70
C ASN A 37 3.45 -8.30 -28.82
N VAL A 38 3.74 -7.03 -28.54
CA VAL A 38 3.96 -6.05 -29.60
C VAL A 38 5.37 -6.26 -30.14
N ALA A 39 5.47 -6.85 -31.33
CA ALA A 39 6.72 -6.98 -32.05
C ALA A 39 7.35 -5.60 -32.29
N PRO A 40 8.69 -5.48 -32.23
CA PRO A 40 9.36 -4.21 -32.52
C PRO A 40 9.11 -3.80 -33.96
N ALA A 41 8.74 -2.52 -34.14
CA ALA A 41 8.56 -1.93 -35.46
C ALA A 41 9.86 -1.97 -36.27
N PRO A 42 9.79 -2.15 -37.61
CA PRO A 42 10.97 -2.29 -38.45
C PRO A 42 11.80 -0.99 -38.48
N GLN A 43 13.07 -1.16 -38.23
CA GLN A 43 14.07 -0.07 -38.28
C GLN A 43 14.23 0.42 -39.74
N LYS A 44 14.01 1.70 -39.96
CA LYS A 44 14.42 2.36 -41.21
C LYS A 44 15.91 2.71 -41.19
N PRO A 45 16.58 2.67 -42.35
CA PRO A 45 18.04 2.80 -42.44
C PRO A 45 18.56 4.20 -42.11
N VAL A 46 19.70 4.21 -41.43
CA VAL A 46 20.47 5.39 -41.02
C VAL A 46 21.09 6.05 -42.23
N ARG A 47 20.95 7.36 -42.38
CA ARG A 47 21.82 8.23 -43.21
C ARG A 47 22.65 9.14 -42.33
N PRO A 48 23.88 9.46 -42.73
CA PRO A 48 24.89 10.01 -41.85
C PRO A 48 24.87 11.53 -41.65
N ALA A 49 25.45 11.92 -40.56
CA ALA A 49 25.79 13.16 -39.91
C ALA A 49 25.85 14.47 -40.71
N ALA A 50 25.31 15.54 -40.12
CA ALA A 50 25.83 16.91 -40.21
C ALA A 50 25.85 17.53 -38.78
N ARG A 51 26.92 18.28 -38.53
CA ARG A 51 27.35 18.89 -37.26
C ARG A 51 26.43 20.06 -36.84
N SER A 52 26.32 20.22 -35.53
CA SER A 52 26.57 21.46 -34.76
C SER A 52 25.50 21.77 -33.70
N ALA A 53 26.04 21.85 -32.50
CA ALA A 53 25.77 22.77 -31.38
C ALA A 53 24.66 22.51 -30.35
N PRO A 54 24.84 23.00 -29.10
CA PRO A 54 24.44 22.31 -27.87
C PRO A 54 23.21 22.93 -27.23
N GLN A 55 22.72 22.27 -26.20
CA GLN A 55 21.65 22.63 -25.27
C GLN A 55 20.33 21.91 -25.48
N ARG A 56 20.13 20.85 -24.68
CA ARG A 56 18.89 20.45 -24.04
C ARG A 56 19.15 19.25 -23.09
N ARG A 57 19.67 19.52 -21.91
CA ARG A 57 19.89 18.50 -20.85
C ARG A 57 18.72 18.36 -19.87
N GLY A 58 17.65 19.17 -20.00
CA GLY A 58 16.56 19.21 -19.02
C GLY A 58 15.34 18.34 -19.31
N GLN A 59 15.09 17.96 -20.56
CA GLN A 59 13.84 17.27 -20.92
C GLN A 59 13.92 15.73 -20.95
N ARG A 60 15.12 15.16 -20.90
CA ARG A 60 15.30 13.69 -20.97
C ARG A 60 15.15 12.99 -19.61
N VAL A 61 15.34 13.72 -18.51
CA VAL A 61 15.23 13.17 -17.14
C VAL A 61 13.77 13.01 -16.69
N GLN A 62 12.89 13.92 -17.13
CA GLN A 62 11.46 13.84 -16.77
C GLN A 62 10.72 12.72 -17.53
N ARG A 63 11.10 12.42 -18.76
CA ARG A 63 10.43 11.38 -19.56
C ARG A 63 10.77 9.95 -19.10
N VAL A 64 11.99 9.75 -18.61
CA VAL A 64 12.42 8.45 -18.04
C VAL A 64 11.78 8.19 -16.68
N GLY A 65 11.54 9.23 -15.88
CA GLY A 65 10.88 9.11 -14.58
C GLY A 65 9.41 8.69 -14.67
N THR A 66 8.65 9.25 -15.62
CA THR A 66 7.22 8.93 -15.79
C THR A 66 6.98 7.55 -16.38
N GLU A 67 7.76 7.11 -17.35
CA GLU A 67 7.67 5.74 -17.88
C GLU A 67 8.11 4.69 -16.85
N MET A 68 9.06 5.04 -15.98
CA MET A 68 9.51 4.17 -14.89
C MET A 68 8.45 4.05 -13.77
N VAL A 69 7.76 5.14 -13.42
CA VAL A 69 6.70 5.13 -12.41
C VAL A 69 5.47 4.35 -12.90
N PHE A 70 5.03 4.54 -14.14
CA PHE A 70 3.95 3.73 -14.72
C PHE A 70 4.35 2.25 -14.86
N GLY A 71 5.57 1.98 -15.27
CA GLY A 71 6.11 0.62 -15.36
C GLY A 71 6.26 -0.08 -14.01
N ILE A 72 6.59 0.67 -12.95
CA ILE A 72 6.75 0.15 -11.58
C ILE A 72 5.38 -0.05 -10.92
N ILE A 73 4.44 0.87 -11.06
CA ILE A 73 3.06 0.71 -10.55
C ILE A 73 2.39 -0.50 -11.23
N SER A 74 2.52 -0.65 -12.53
CA SER A 74 2.01 -1.81 -13.27
C SER A 74 2.72 -3.11 -12.85
N LYS A 75 4.06 -3.11 -12.67
CA LYS A 75 4.81 -4.32 -12.27
C LYS A 75 4.61 -4.69 -10.81
N VAL A 76 4.55 -3.74 -9.89
CA VAL A 76 4.36 -4.02 -8.45
C VAL A 76 2.92 -4.43 -8.16
N LEU A 77 1.94 -3.79 -8.79
CA LEU A 77 0.54 -4.21 -8.72
C LEU A 77 0.35 -5.58 -9.39
N CYS A 78 0.90 -5.81 -10.58
CA CYS A 78 0.82 -7.12 -11.25
C CYS A 78 1.56 -8.24 -10.51
N LEU A 79 2.74 -8.02 -9.94
CA LEU A 79 3.51 -9.06 -9.25
C LEU A 79 2.89 -9.46 -7.90
N LYS A 80 2.41 -8.50 -7.10
CA LYS A 80 1.69 -8.80 -5.85
C LYS A 80 0.28 -9.33 -6.11
N PHE A 81 -0.37 -8.86 -7.17
CA PHE A 81 -1.69 -9.33 -7.62
C PHE A 81 -1.65 -10.78 -8.09
N SER A 82 -0.62 -11.16 -8.84
CA SER A 82 -0.44 -12.54 -9.32
C SER A 82 -0.29 -13.54 -8.17
N TYR A 83 0.36 -13.17 -7.08
CA TYR A 83 0.60 -14.06 -5.94
C TYR A 83 -0.67 -14.27 -5.09
N SER A 84 -1.47 -13.22 -4.85
CA SER A 84 -2.70 -13.31 -4.05
C SER A 84 -3.85 -13.98 -4.81
N VAL A 85 -3.98 -13.71 -6.11
CA VAL A 85 -4.98 -14.35 -6.99
C VAL A 85 -4.63 -15.82 -7.22
N TYR A 86 -3.34 -16.18 -7.32
CA TYR A 86 -2.90 -17.56 -7.47
C TYR A 86 -3.24 -18.41 -6.23
N HIS A 87 -3.11 -17.86 -5.03
CA HIS A 87 -3.45 -18.56 -3.78
C HIS A 87 -4.96 -18.76 -3.61
N PHE A 88 -5.77 -17.78 -3.99
CA PHE A 88 -7.24 -17.88 -3.93
C PHE A 88 -7.77 -18.86 -4.99
N TRP A 89 -7.17 -18.87 -6.17
CA TRP A 89 -7.58 -19.73 -7.29
C TRP A 89 -7.20 -21.19 -7.06
N CYS A 90 -6.03 -21.48 -6.50
CA CYS A 90 -5.61 -22.85 -6.15
C CYS A 90 -6.55 -23.49 -5.13
N HIS A 91 -7.04 -22.72 -4.15
CA HIS A 91 -7.96 -23.24 -3.13
C HIS A 91 -9.36 -23.51 -3.71
N SER A 92 -9.82 -22.70 -4.65
CA SER A 92 -11.14 -22.89 -5.32
C SER A 92 -11.13 -24.05 -6.31
N CYS A 93 -10.05 -24.23 -7.07
CA CYS A 93 -9.90 -25.37 -7.99
C CYS A 93 -9.75 -26.70 -7.26
N TYR A 94 -9.09 -26.72 -6.11
CA TYR A 94 -8.91 -27.95 -5.32
C TYR A 94 -10.23 -28.49 -4.77
N THR A 95 -11.18 -27.61 -4.44
CA THR A 95 -12.51 -28.02 -3.96
C THR A 95 -13.47 -28.46 -5.06
N GLU A 96 -13.26 -28.05 -6.30
CA GLU A 96 -14.12 -28.41 -7.43
C GLU A 96 -13.73 -29.75 -8.08
N ILE A 97 -12.44 -30.10 -8.05
CA ILE A 97 -11.94 -31.40 -8.57
C ILE A 97 -12.43 -32.57 -7.68
N GLN A 98 -12.62 -32.34 -6.38
CA GLN A 98 -13.15 -33.39 -5.49
C GLN A 98 -14.67 -33.63 -5.61
N ARG A 99 -15.42 -32.79 -6.33
CA ARG A 99 -16.87 -32.94 -6.49
C ARG A 99 -17.33 -33.71 -7.74
N ASN A 100 -16.45 -34.01 -8.70
CA ASN A 100 -16.85 -34.51 -10.02
C ASN A 100 -16.56 -35.99 -10.26
N ASP A 101 -16.08 -36.74 -9.27
CA ASP A 101 -15.70 -38.16 -9.46
C ASP A 101 -16.75 -39.19 -9.02
N ASN A 102 -18.03 -38.84 -9.01
CA ASN A 102 -19.09 -39.82 -8.76
C ASN A 102 -20.08 -39.85 -9.91
N THR A 103 -19.72 -40.52 -10.99
CA THR A 103 -20.64 -41.36 -11.83
C THR A 103 -19.91 -41.88 -13.08
N LYS A 104 -19.63 -43.16 -13.20
CA LYS A 104 -20.06 -44.06 -14.27
C LYS A 104 -19.50 -45.48 -14.14
N ASN A 105 -20.43 -46.37 -14.17
CA ASN A 105 -20.52 -47.83 -14.13
C ASN A 105 -19.45 -48.70 -14.80
N ALA A 106 -19.17 -49.74 -14.06
CA ALA A 106 -18.79 -51.13 -14.32
C ALA A 106 -18.73 -51.63 -15.77
N THR A 107 -17.54 -52.12 -16.18
CA THR A 107 -17.35 -53.36 -16.95
C THR A 107 -15.87 -53.78 -17.00
N SER A 108 -15.65 -55.09 -16.79
CA SER A 108 -14.41 -55.90 -16.90
C SER A 108 -13.37 -55.76 -15.78
N LEU A 109 -13.45 -56.67 -14.83
CA LEU A 109 -12.63 -56.70 -13.60
C LEU A 109 -11.15 -57.06 -13.75
N GLN A 110 -10.71 -57.70 -14.83
CA GLN A 110 -9.32 -58.17 -15.00
C GLN A 110 -8.36 -57.21 -15.71
N GLY A 111 -8.87 -56.29 -16.54
CA GLY A 111 -8.03 -55.24 -17.15
C GLY A 111 -7.82 -54.02 -16.23
N LYS A 112 -8.69 -53.84 -15.27
CA LYS A 112 -8.68 -52.68 -14.38
C LYS A 112 -7.70 -52.77 -13.23
N GLU A 113 -7.44 -53.96 -12.73
CA GLU A 113 -6.46 -54.15 -11.61
C GLU A 113 -5.04 -53.85 -12.06
N CYS A 114 -4.67 -54.18 -13.31
CA CYS A 114 -3.33 -53.89 -13.83
C CYS A 114 -3.13 -52.40 -14.11
N VAL A 115 -4.14 -51.73 -14.67
CA VAL A 115 -4.08 -50.27 -14.93
C VAL A 115 -4.12 -49.47 -13.62
N MET A 116 -4.94 -49.89 -12.64
CA MET A 116 -4.97 -49.27 -11.32
C MET A 116 -3.66 -49.45 -10.54
N MET A 117 -3.01 -50.61 -10.65
CA MET A 117 -1.68 -50.84 -10.08
C MET A 117 -0.61 -49.95 -10.74
N GLU A 118 -0.63 -49.80 -12.04
CA GLU A 118 0.31 -48.89 -12.74
C GLU A 118 0.05 -47.43 -12.44
N GLU A 119 -1.21 -46.98 -12.35
CA GLU A 119 -1.55 -45.62 -11.96
C GLU A 119 -1.18 -45.34 -10.47
N THR A 120 -1.44 -46.29 -9.58
CA THR A 120 -1.07 -46.17 -8.15
C THR A 120 0.45 -46.12 -7.97
N MET A 121 1.20 -46.95 -8.68
CA MET A 121 2.67 -46.91 -8.66
C MET A 121 3.24 -45.64 -9.30
N ARG A 122 2.58 -45.06 -10.32
CA ARG A 122 2.99 -43.78 -10.91
C ARG A 122 2.72 -42.62 -9.98
N THR A 123 1.57 -42.59 -9.31
CA THR A 123 1.26 -41.56 -8.33
C THR A 123 2.20 -41.61 -7.12
N GLU A 124 2.49 -42.81 -6.58
CA GLU A 124 3.49 -42.93 -5.47
C GLU A 124 4.89 -42.52 -5.90
N THR A 125 5.34 -42.87 -7.11
CA THR A 125 6.69 -42.47 -7.59
C THR A 125 6.78 -40.97 -7.88
N ASP A 126 5.70 -40.35 -8.36
CA ASP A 126 5.68 -38.91 -8.60
C ASP A 126 5.57 -38.12 -7.29
N GLU A 127 4.82 -38.60 -6.30
CA GLU A 127 4.83 -38.06 -4.92
C GLU A 127 6.20 -38.16 -4.27
N ILE A 128 6.86 -39.30 -4.36
CA ILE A 128 8.24 -39.49 -3.84
C ILE A 128 9.21 -38.53 -4.52
N ARG A 129 9.10 -38.37 -5.85
CA ARG A 129 9.96 -37.47 -6.62
C ARG A 129 9.75 -36.00 -6.25
N ASP A 130 8.50 -35.57 -6.06
CA ASP A 130 8.19 -34.21 -5.69
C ASP A 130 8.56 -33.94 -4.24
N ASN A 131 8.34 -34.89 -3.33
CA ASN A 131 8.84 -34.83 -1.96
C ASN A 131 10.37 -34.77 -1.91
N LEU A 132 11.07 -35.52 -2.76
CA LEU A 132 12.55 -35.49 -2.82
C LEU A 132 13.06 -34.14 -3.32
N LYS A 133 12.43 -33.54 -4.31
CA LYS A 133 12.76 -32.18 -4.77
C LYS A 133 12.55 -31.17 -3.66
N TYR A 134 11.41 -31.24 -2.97
CA TYR A 134 11.09 -30.37 -1.85
C TYR A 134 12.11 -30.50 -0.70
N LEU A 135 12.41 -31.74 -0.29
CA LEU A 135 13.42 -32.01 0.73
C LEU A 135 14.82 -31.56 0.32
N THR A 136 15.15 -31.68 -0.98
CA THR A 136 16.44 -31.19 -1.51
C THR A 136 16.52 -29.67 -1.45
N LEU A 137 15.42 -28.95 -1.65
CA LEU A 137 15.36 -27.49 -1.48
C LEU A 137 15.50 -27.11 0.01
N LEU A 138 14.75 -27.78 0.90
CA LEU A 138 14.85 -27.57 2.35
C LEU A 138 16.26 -27.85 2.90
N ALA A 139 16.95 -28.86 2.38
CA ALA A 139 18.29 -29.21 2.80
C ALA A 139 19.36 -28.12 2.46
N ARG A 140 19.05 -27.17 1.58
CA ARG A 140 19.91 -26.00 1.33
C ARG A 140 19.85 -25.02 2.49
N ASP A 141 18.66 -24.81 3.05
CA ASP A 141 18.44 -23.87 4.15
C ASP A 141 18.69 -24.54 5.51
N TYR A 142 18.38 -25.84 5.60
CA TYR A 142 18.55 -26.66 6.83
C TYR A 142 19.44 -27.87 6.57
N PRO A 143 20.78 -27.68 6.45
CA PRO A 143 21.68 -28.72 6.00
C PRO A 143 21.93 -29.84 7.02
N SER A 144 21.45 -29.71 8.24
CA SER A 144 21.58 -30.70 9.30
C SER A 144 20.33 -30.82 10.15
N GLN A 145 20.18 -31.96 10.81
CA GLN A 145 19.10 -32.19 11.78
C GLN A 145 19.13 -31.14 12.91
N ALA A 146 20.29 -30.71 13.36
CA ALA A 146 20.43 -29.68 14.38
C ALA A 146 19.89 -28.30 13.86
N ALA A 147 20.21 -27.95 12.61
CA ALA A 147 19.71 -26.72 12.00
C ALA A 147 18.18 -26.75 11.86
N ALA A 148 17.61 -27.85 11.40
CA ALA A 148 16.16 -28.03 11.30
C ALA A 148 15.48 -27.97 12.69
N ALA A 149 16.05 -28.64 13.70
CA ALA A 149 15.55 -28.60 15.07
C ALA A 149 15.58 -27.19 15.66
N SER A 150 16.65 -26.43 15.44
CA SER A 150 16.76 -25.02 15.86
C SER A 150 15.67 -24.15 15.24
N GLU A 151 15.40 -24.33 13.95
CA GLU A 151 14.35 -23.59 13.25
C GLU A 151 12.95 -23.95 13.76
N ILE A 152 12.69 -25.23 14.00
CA ILE A 152 11.41 -25.69 14.60
C ILE A 152 11.21 -25.06 15.97
N ILE A 153 12.25 -25.07 16.83
CA ILE A 153 12.18 -24.45 18.17
C ILE A 153 11.91 -22.95 18.06
N SER A 154 12.63 -22.25 17.17
CA SER A 154 12.48 -20.82 16.92
C SER A 154 11.05 -20.50 16.44
N THR A 155 10.55 -21.23 15.45
CA THR A 155 9.21 -21.04 14.87
C THR A 155 8.12 -21.35 15.90
N GLN A 156 8.26 -22.41 16.70
CA GLN A 156 7.33 -22.72 17.78
C GLN A 156 7.29 -21.63 18.84
N ALA A 157 8.44 -21.02 19.17
CA ALA A 157 8.48 -19.88 20.08
C ALA A 157 7.78 -18.66 19.49
N LEU A 158 7.98 -18.36 18.17
CA LEU A 158 7.30 -17.29 17.46
C LEU A 158 5.76 -17.39 17.53
N LEU A 159 5.23 -18.61 17.45
CA LEU A 159 3.77 -18.85 17.58
C LEU A 159 3.20 -18.48 18.96
N LYS A 160 4.03 -18.27 19.97
CA LYS A 160 3.64 -17.86 21.32
C LYS A 160 3.78 -16.37 21.58
N LEU A 161 4.39 -15.61 20.64
CA LEU A 161 4.43 -14.16 20.75
C LEU A 161 3.02 -13.57 20.61
N PRO A 162 2.76 -12.41 21.25
CA PRO A 162 1.54 -11.66 20.99
C PRO A 162 1.39 -11.36 19.50
N LYS A 163 0.15 -11.39 19.02
CA LYS A 163 -0.13 -11.00 17.63
C LYS A 163 0.31 -9.54 17.40
N GLY A 164 0.94 -9.29 16.27
CA GLY A 164 1.30 -7.95 15.83
C GLY A 164 0.07 -7.06 15.62
N THR A 165 0.30 -5.76 15.60
CA THR A 165 -0.75 -4.78 15.33
C THR A 165 -1.01 -4.69 13.82
N GLU A 166 -2.23 -4.95 13.41
CA GLU A 166 -2.68 -4.79 12.01
C GLU A 166 -3.58 -3.57 11.93
N HIS A 167 -3.26 -2.67 11.01
CA HIS A 167 -4.08 -1.49 10.72
C HIS A 167 -4.87 -1.70 9.43
N PHE A 168 -6.15 -1.32 9.46
CA PHE A 168 -7.04 -1.34 8.31
C PHE A 168 -7.48 0.08 8.00
N MET A 169 -7.31 0.50 6.75
CA MET A 169 -7.75 1.80 6.25
C MET A 169 -8.48 1.62 4.92
N SER A 170 -9.59 2.35 4.73
CA SER A 170 -10.36 2.38 3.49
C SER A 170 -10.64 3.80 3.06
N ASP A 171 -11.09 3.99 1.83
CA ASP A 171 -11.61 5.26 1.31
C ASP A 171 -10.62 6.43 1.47
N LEU A 172 -9.36 6.21 1.15
CA LEU A 172 -8.30 7.22 1.28
C LEU A 172 -8.47 8.37 0.30
N HIS A 173 -9.01 8.08 -0.88
CA HIS A 173 -9.43 9.05 -1.89
C HIS A 173 -8.44 10.20 -2.13
N GLY A 174 -7.13 9.95 -2.05
CA GLY A 174 -6.10 10.96 -2.28
C GLY A 174 -5.94 11.99 -1.15
N GLU A 175 -6.60 11.81 0.01
CA GLU A 175 -6.50 12.70 1.18
C GLU A 175 -5.19 12.42 1.94
N ASN A 176 -4.08 12.90 1.36
CA ASN A 176 -2.73 12.61 1.83
C ASN A 176 -2.43 13.12 3.25
N GLU A 177 -2.94 14.28 3.64
CA GLU A 177 -2.65 14.86 4.97
C GLU A 177 -3.28 14.02 6.08
N ALA A 178 -4.56 13.65 5.92
CA ALA A 178 -5.24 12.77 6.86
C ALA A 178 -4.57 11.40 6.91
N PHE A 179 -4.22 10.83 5.76
CA PHE A 179 -3.52 9.55 5.68
C PHE A 179 -2.17 9.58 6.41
N VAL A 180 -1.34 10.60 6.16
CA VAL A 180 -0.04 10.78 6.82
C VAL A 180 -0.20 10.92 8.33
N HIS A 181 -1.20 11.67 8.79
CA HIS A 181 -1.48 11.81 10.21
C HIS A 181 -1.86 10.49 10.87
N ILE A 182 -2.79 9.74 10.27
CA ILE A 182 -3.23 8.44 10.79
C ILE A 182 -2.06 7.45 10.79
N LEU A 183 -1.25 7.43 9.74
CA LEU A 183 -0.07 6.58 9.64
C LEU A 183 0.97 6.91 10.71
N ASN A 184 1.30 8.19 10.88
CA ASN A 184 2.28 8.65 11.86
C ASN A 184 1.84 8.45 13.32
N SER A 185 0.54 8.57 13.59
CA SER A 185 -0.03 8.36 14.92
C SER A 185 -0.31 6.90 15.23
N ALA A 186 -0.20 6.03 14.21
CA ALA A 186 -0.61 4.63 14.27
C ALA A 186 -2.06 4.50 14.78
N SER A 187 -2.98 5.34 14.25
CA SER A 187 -4.38 5.45 14.68
C SER A 187 -4.56 5.64 16.19
N GLY A 188 -3.61 6.33 16.87
CA GLY A 188 -3.64 6.56 18.30
C GLY A 188 -2.88 5.52 19.14
N VAL A 189 -2.47 4.39 18.60
CA VAL A 189 -1.72 3.34 19.34
C VAL A 189 -0.46 3.90 20.01
N ILE A 190 0.27 4.79 19.32
CA ILE A 190 1.48 5.40 19.89
C ILE A 190 1.12 6.24 21.14
N ARG A 191 0.01 6.99 21.10
CA ARG A 191 -0.46 7.75 22.25
C ARG A 191 -0.79 6.84 23.43
N GLU A 192 -1.47 5.72 23.20
CA GLU A 192 -1.74 4.73 24.23
C GLU A 192 -0.46 4.18 24.86
N LYS A 193 0.60 3.96 24.08
CA LYS A 193 1.90 3.49 24.59
C LYS A 193 2.61 4.58 25.42
N VAL A 194 2.54 5.84 24.99
CA VAL A 194 3.05 6.98 25.76
C VAL A 194 2.32 7.07 27.09
N ASP A 195 0.99 6.97 27.09
CA ASP A 195 0.19 7.03 28.32
C ASP A 195 0.44 5.81 29.22
N ALA A 196 0.66 4.62 28.68
CA ALA A 196 0.97 3.42 29.45
C ALA A 196 2.34 3.50 30.15
N VAL A 197 3.34 4.12 29.53
CA VAL A 197 4.69 4.23 30.10
C VAL A 197 4.81 5.41 31.06
N LEU A 198 4.21 6.55 30.72
CA LEU A 198 4.45 7.83 31.39
C LEU A 198 3.23 8.39 32.13
N GLY A 199 2.13 7.63 32.19
CA GLY A 199 0.86 8.09 32.78
C GLY A 199 0.98 8.57 34.21
N ASP A 200 1.78 7.87 35.02
CA ASP A 200 1.95 8.18 36.45
C ASP A 200 3.00 9.26 36.71
N THR A 201 3.91 9.53 35.78
CA THR A 201 5.08 10.39 35.97
C THR A 201 4.99 11.71 35.22
N MET A 202 4.08 11.84 34.24
CA MET A 202 4.05 12.97 33.32
C MET A 202 2.62 13.53 33.16
N PRO A 203 2.42 14.86 33.19
CA PRO A 203 1.12 15.48 32.92
C PRO A 203 0.60 15.14 31.49
N GLU A 204 -0.72 15.09 31.35
CA GLU A 204 -1.36 14.76 30.07
C GLU A 204 -0.92 15.64 28.90
N ALA A 205 -0.82 16.94 29.12
CA ALA A 205 -0.36 17.89 28.09
C ALA A 205 1.06 17.61 27.62
N ALA A 206 1.97 17.21 28.52
CA ALA A 206 3.34 16.87 28.18
C ALA A 206 3.41 15.51 27.45
N ARG A 207 2.60 14.54 27.83
CA ARG A 207 2.47 13.26 27.08
C ARG A 207 1.92 13.48 25.67
N ALA A 208 0.94 14.38 25.51
CA ALA A 208 0.42 14.75 24.19
C ALA A 208 1.50 15.41 23.31
N GLU A 209 2.34 16.24 23.92
CA GLU A 209 3.44 16.89 23.22
C GLU A 209 4.54 15.89 22.81
N LEU A 210 4.88 14.95 23.69
CA LEU A 210 5.83 13.87 23.38
C LEU A 210 5.29 12.96 22.26
N ALA A 211 4.00 12.61 22.29
CA ALA A 211 3.36 11.86 21.21
C ALA A 211 3.43 12.65 19.88
N THR A 212 3.21 13.96 19.91
CA THR A 212 3.34 14.82 18.72
C THR A 212 4.78 14.86 18.21
N LEU A 213 5.78 14.83 19.11
CA LEU A 213 7.19 14.69 18.71
C LEU A 213 7.44 13.36 17.99
N ILE A 214 6.85 12.27 18.46
CA ILE A 214 6.99 10.95 17.80
C ILE A 214 6.34 10.97 16.41
N TYR A 215 5.18 11.63 16.28
CA TYR A 215 4.47 11.70 14.98
C TYR A 215 5.24 12.53 13.95
N TYR A 216 5.76 13.68 14.36
CA TYR A 216 6.39 14.69 13.50
C TYR A 216 7.74 15.16 14.05
N PRO A 217 8.74 14.26 14.12
CA PRO A 217 10.00 14.58 14.79
C PRO A 217 10.77 15.72 14.11
N THR A 218 10.76 15.81 12.81
CA THR A 218 11.48 16.86 12.05
C THR A 218 10.90 18.24 12.23
N GLU A 219 9.59 18.36 12.37
CA GLU A 219 8.87 19.62 12.53
C GLU A 219 8.81 20.06 13.99
N LYS A 220 8.60 19.11 14.90
CA LYS A 220 8.37 19.39 16.31
C LYS A 220 9.66 19.62 17.10
N LEU A 221 10.72 18.87 16.78
CA LEU A 221 12.00 18.96 17.50
C LEU A 221 12.58 20.38 17.55
N PRO A 222 12.66 21.15 16.45
CA PRO A 222 13.15 22.54 16.51
C PRO A 222 12.30 23.45 17.42
N GLN A 223 10.98 23.24 17.46
CA GLN A 223 10.06 24.03 18.27
C GLN A 223 10.26 23.78 19.77
N LEU A 224 10.51 22.52 20.16
CA LEU A 224 10.75 22.15 21.54
C LEU A 224 12.11 22.69 22.04
N LYS A 225 13.13 22.53 21.21
CA LYS A 225 14.47 23.09 21.51
C LYS A 225 14.48 24.61 21.72
N ALA A 226 13.71 25.32 20.89
CA ALA A 226 13.62 26.78 21.00
C ALA A 226 13.04 27.27 22.33
N ARG A 227 12.45 26.40 23.14
CA ARG A 227 11.95 26.73 24.48
C ARG A 227 13.03 26.61 25.56
N CYS A 228 14.11 25.92 25.31
CA CYS A 228 15.24 25.79 26.22
C CYS A 228 16.08 27.05 26.10
N THR A 229 16.12 27.83 27.18
CA THR A 229 16.79 29.17 27.21
C THR A 229 18.26 29.09 27.56
N THR A 230 18.71 28.01 28.17
CA THR A 230 20.10 27.76 28.57
C THR A 230 20.60 26.43 28.01
N GLU A 231 21.92 26.29 27.93
CA GLU A 231 22.56 25.06 27.46
C GLU A 231 22.28 23.89 28.42
N ASP A 232 22.33 24.15 29.73
CA ASP A 232 22.01 23.17 30.77
C ASP A 232 20.56 22.68 30.68
N ALA A 233 19.61 23.59 30.41
CA ALA A 233 18.21 23.24 30.24
C ALA A 233 18.00 22.39 28.96
N LEU A 234 18.76 22.63 27.90
CA LEU A 234 18.72 21.87 26.68
C LEU A 234 19.29 20.47 26.89
N GLU A 235 20.41 20.34 27.62
CA GLU A 235 21.01 19.05 27.94
C GLU A 235 20.09 18.20 28.82
N GLN A 236 19.48 18.79 29.85
CA GLN A 236 18.48 18.09 30.66
C GLN A 236 17.27 17.64 29.84
N TRP A 237 16.77 18.48 28.94
CA TRP A 237 15.66 18.16 28.08
C TRP A 237 16.02 17.00 27.10
N TYR A 238 17.22 17.00 26.52
CA TYR A 238 17.70 15.92 25.69
C TYR A 238 17.76 14.61 26.46
N THR A 239 18.37 14.63 27.65
CA THR A 239 18.52 13.45 28.50
C THR A 239 17.16 12.86 28.83
N GLN A 240 16.22 13.69 29.30
CA GLN A 240 14.87 13.24 29.64
C GLN A 240 14.11 12.70 28.42
N THR A 241 14.18 13.42 27.30
CA THR A 241 13.48 13.01 26.06
C THR A 241 14.02 11.69 25.50
N LEU A 242 15.34 11.49 25.49
CA LEU A 242 15.96 10.26 25.03
C LEU A 242 15.54 9.06 25.91
N LEU A 243 15.58 9.21 27.24
CA LEU A 243 15.16 8.16 28.16
C LEU A 243 13.67 7.81 27.98
N GLN A 244 12.79 8.79 27.89
CA GLN A 244 11.37 8.58 27.64
C GLN A 244 11.09 7.85 26.32
N LEU A 245 11.77 8.24 25.25
CA LEU A 245 11.65 7.57 23.95
C LEU A 245 12.19 6.14 23.96
N ILE A 246 13.27 5.88 24.71
CA ILE A 246 13.82 4.54 24.90
C ILE A 246 12.80 3.65 25.62
N ASP A 247 12.16 4.14 26.69
CA ASP A 247 11.16 3.37 27.44
C ASP A 247 9.91 3.07 26.61
N ILE A 248 9.42 4.05 25.84
CA ILE A 248 8.32 3.83 24.90
C ILE A 248 8.73 2.80 23.83
N CYS A 249 9.94 2.90 23.29
CA CYS A 249 10.45 1.98 22.28
C CYS A 249 10.60 0.56 22.83
N ARG A 250 11.02 0.38 24.10
CA ARG A 250 11.04 -0.91 24.80
C ARG A 250 9.64 -1.52 24.87
N LEU A 251 8.64 -0.73 25.27
CA LEU A 251 7.26 -1.22 25.34
C LEU A 251 6.75 -1.65 23.96
N VAL A 252 6.99 -0.85 22.93
CA VAL A 252 6.54 -1.16 21.56
C VAL A 252 7.28 -2.40 21.02
N SER A 253 8.56 -2.55 21.33
CA SER A 253 9.37 -3.69 20.87
C SER A 253 9.06 -5.01 21.60
N SER A 254 8.39 -4.97 22.76
CA SER A 254 8.16 -6.16 23.61
C SER A 254 7.37 -7.29 22.94
N LYS A 255 6.58 -6.97 21.91
CA LYS A 255 5.82 -7.95 21.11
C LYS A 255 6.62 -8.58 19.96
N HIS A 256 7.84 -8.12 19.73
CA HIS A 256 8.71 -8.58 18.65
C HIS A 256 9.87 -9.42 19.17
N THR A 257 10.44 -10.25 18.29
CA THR A 257 11.74 -10.88 18.59
C THR A 257 12.86 -9.86 18.57
N ARG A 258 13.89 -10.10 19.36
CA ARG A 258 15.10 -9.26 19.35
C ARG A 258 15.73 -9.17 17.96
N ASP A 259 15.72 -10.26 17.21
CA ASP A 259 16.25 -10.29 15.83
C ASP A 259 15.43 -9.38 14.88
N HIS A 260 14.09 -9.39 15.03
CA HIS A 260 13.23 -8.47 14.26
C HIS A 260 13.54 -7.01 14.59
N VAL A 261 13.63 -6.66 15.88
CA VAL A 261 13.96 -5.29 16.30
C VAL A 261 15.34 -4.87 15.76
N ARG A 262 16.35 -5.74 15.85
CA ARG A 262 17.69 -5.48 15.31
C ARG A 262 17.68 -5.17 13.81
N ARG A 263 16.89 -5.87 13.03
CA ARG A 263 16.76 -5.61 11.59
C ARG A 263 16.12 -4.27 11.28
N CYS A 264 15.28 -3.75 12.18
CA CYS A 264 14.65 -2.44 12.06
C CYS A 264 15.57 -1.29 12.50
N LEU A 265 16.67 -1.59 13.21
CA LEU A 265 17.59 -0.57 13.70
C LEU A 265 18.39 0.08 12.55
N PRO A 266 18.57 1.40 12.57
CA PRO A 266 19.37 2.08 11.56
C PRO A 266 20.85 1.68 11.67
N SER A 267 21.48 1.38 10.53
CA SER A 267 22.88 0.90 10.47
C SER A 267 23.88 1.85 11.15
N SER A 268 23.60 3.15 11.19
CA SER A 268 24.50 4.17 11.70
C SER A 268 24.58 4.28 13.24
N CYS A 269 23.59 3.75 13.95
CA CYS A 269 23.51 3.82 15.42
C CYS A 269 22.86 2.56 16.03
N GLY A 270 22.69 1.51 15.24
CA GLY A 270 21.98 0.30 15.63
C GLY A 270 22.56 -0.38 16.85
N TYR A 271 23.89 -0.48 16.97
CA TYR A 271 24.54 -1.06 18.15
C TYR A 271 24.18 -0.29 19.44
N ILE A 272 24.29 1.04 19.40
CA ILE A 272 24.01 1.90 20.57
C ILE A 272 22.53 1.77 20.97
N LEU A 273 21.63 1.78 19.99
CA LEU A 273 20.19 1.63 20.26
C LEU A 273 19.85 0.21 20.76
N ASP A 274 20.48 -0.84 20.23
CA ASP A 274 20.29 -2.22 20.72
C ASP A 274 20.73 -2.34 22.20
N GLU A 275 21.87 -1.76 22.59
CA GLU A 275 22.31 -1.69 23.98
C GLU A 275 21.30 -0.95 24.87
N LEU A 276 20.86 0.23 24.48
CA LEU A 276 19.90 1.03 25.25
C LEU A 276 18.53 0.38 25.37
N LEU A 277 18.05 -0.28 24.34
CA LEU A 277 16.76 -0.98 24.35
C LEU A 277 16.75 -2.23 25.23
N HIS A 278 17.90 -2.89 25.39
CA HIS A 278 18.03 -4.12 26.19
C HIS A 278 18.68 -3.88 27.55
N ALA A 279 18.85 -2.63 27.94
CA ALA A 279 19.27 -2.28 29.29
C ALA A 279 18.20 -2.74 30.31
N HIS A 280 18.62 -3.56 31.26
CA HIS A 280 17.77 -3.91 32.42
C HIS A 280 18.14 -2.97 33.54
N PHE A 281 17.21 -2.11 33.98
CA PHE A 281 17.43 -1.16 35.08
C PHE A 281 17.62 -1.85 36.45
N GLU A 282 17.42 -3.15 36.54
CA GLU A 282 17.71 -3.94 37.73
C GLU A 282 19.23 -4.28 37.87
N ASP A 283 19.99 -4.11 36.78
CA ASP A 283 21.43 -4.28 36.75
C ASP A 283 22.13 -2.98 37.25
N HIS A 284 22.10 -2.71 38.55
CA HIS A 284 22.70 -1.51 39.17
C HIS A 284 24.15 -1.24 38.73
N ASP A 285 24.89 -2.27 38.32
CA ASP A 285 26.26 -2.13 37.89
C ASP A 285 26.40 -1.46 36.49
N LYS A 286 25.30 -1.36 35.72
CA LYS A 286 25.32 -0.76 34.36
C LYS A 286 24.66 0.60 34.26
N ASP A 287 24.04 1.13 35.30
CA ASP A 287 23.37 2.43 35.28
C ASP A 287 24.32 3.56 34.85
N LEU A 288 25.54 3.55 35.38
CA LEU A 288 26.58 4.50 34.98
C LEU A 288 26.95 4.35 33.49
N TYR A 289 27.01 3.12 32.99
CA TYR A 289 27.33 2.84 31.59
C TYR A 289 26.26 3.39 30.64
N TYR A 290 24.97 3.15 30.94
CA TYR A 290 23.87 3.67 30.13
C TYR A 290 23.75 5.19 30.19
N GLY A 291 23.93 5.77 31.40
CA GLY A 291 24.01 7.22 31.58
C GLY A 291 25.15 7.83 30.76
N GLN A 292 26.33 7.18 30.76
CA GLN A 292 27.48 7.62 29.95
C GLN A 292 27.20 7.55 28.45
N ILE A 293 26.47 6.54 27.97
CA ILE A 293 26.07 6.48 26.55
C ILE A 293 25.19 7.67 26.18
N VAL A 294 24.16 7.96 26.99
CA VAL A 294 23.25 9.09 26.74
C VAL A 294 24.00 10.41 26.80
N GLY A 295 24.88 10.62 27.82
CA GLY A 295 25.72 11.78 27.91
C GLY A 295 26.62 11.98 26.68
N SER A 296 27.28 10.89 26.24
CA SER A 296 28.14 10.94 25.05
C SER A 296 27.36 11.23 23.76
N ILE A 297 26.10 10.79 23.64
CA ILE A 297 25.23 11.16 22.49
C ILE A 297 25.02 12.68 22.46
N ILE A 298 24.79 13.30 23.62
CA ILE A 298 24.54 14.73 23.75
C ILE A 298 25.82 15.53 23.51
N GLU A 299 26.91 15.19 24.21
CA GLU A 299 28.23 15.82 24.08
C GLU A 299 28.76 15.85 22.66
N ASN A 300 28.50 14.78 21.90
CA ASN A 300 28.88 14.68 20.48
C ASN A 300 27.91 15.35 19.53
N GLY A 301 26.89 16.08 20.01
CA GLY A 301 25.90 16.79 19.20
C GLY A 301 25.03 15.88 18.35
N ARG A 302 24.76 14.65 18.82
CA ARG A 302 23.99 13.63 18.07
C ARG A 302 22.56 13.44 18.59
N ALA A 303 22.15 14.15 19.65
CA ALA A 303 20.86 13.99 20.31
C ALA A 303 19.68 14.13 19.34
N ASP A 304 19.64 15.17 18.49
CA ASP A 304 18.60 15.37 17.48
C ASP A 304 18.42 14.15 16.58
N ARG A 305 19.52 13.61 16.09
CA ARG A 305 19.50 12.45 15.20
C ARG A 305 18.99 11.19 15.91
N PHE A 306 19.40 10.98 17.17
CA PHE A 306 18.93 9.83 17.94
C PHE A 306 17.45 9.94 18.28
N ILE A 307 16.95 11.12 18.63
CA ILE A 307 15.52 11.39 18.86
C ILE A 307 14.71 11.06 17.59
N VAL A 308 15.12 11.59 16.43
CA VAL A 308 14.44 11.30 15.16
C VAL A 308 14.43 9.80 14.86
N ARG A 309 15.56 9.11 15.04
CA ARG A 309 15.66 7.66 14.78
C ARG A 309 14.85 6.82 15.76
N LEU A 310 14.78 7.19 17.02
CA LEU A 310 13.89 6.54 18.00
C LEU A 310 12.42 6.74 17.63
N CYS A 311 12.01 7.95 17.25
CA CYS A 311 10.65 8.22 16.79
C CYS A 311 10.29 7.39 15.53
N GLU A 312 11.19 7.31 14.56
CA GLU A 312 11.01 6.48 13.37
C GLU A 312 10.90 4.99 13.72
N LEU A 313 11.73 4.51 14.64
CA LEU A 313 11.69 3.12 15.10
C LEU A 313 10.40 2.80 15.84
N ILE A 314 9.94 3.68 16.72
CA ILE A 314 8.65 3.54 17.43
C ILE A 314 7.50 3.45 16.42
N LYS A 315 7.45 4.33 15.42
CA LYS A 315 6.43 4.30 14.36
C LYS A 315 6.49 2.98 13.57
N HIS A 316 7.68 2.53 13.24
CA HIS A 316 7.89 1.30 12.47
C HIS A 316 7.43 0.05 13.24
N LEU A 317 7.72 -0.03 14.55
CA LEU A 317 7.37 -1.17 15.40
C LEU A 317 5.93 -1.10 15.93
N ALA A 318 5.28 0.06 15.88
CA ALA A 318 3.91 0.22 16.38
C ALA A 318 2.89 -0.55 15.53
N VAL A 319 3.10 -0.61 14.21
CA VAL A 319 2.22 -1.30 13.25
C VAL A 319 3.00 -2.34 12.48
N ASP A 320 2.63 -3.59 12.63
CA ASP A 320 3.29 -4.72 11.96
C ASP A 320 2.85 -4.87 10.51
N LYS A 321 1.58 -4.61 10.24
CA LYS A 321 1.02 -4.71 8.91
C LYS A 321 -0.07 -3.67 8.67
N LEU A 322 -0.03 -3.06 7.50
CA LEU A 322 -1.03 -2.11 7.04
C LEU A 322 -1.87 -2.76 5.94
N HIS A 323 -3.19 -2.75 6.12
CA HIS A 323 -4.15 -3.20 5.12
C HIS A 323 -4.91 -2.00 4.56
N ILE A 324 -4.79 -1.79 3.27
CA ILE A 324 -5.57 -0.79 2.54
C ILE A 324 -6.73 -1.52 1.86
N VAL A 325 -7.95 -1.12 2.21
CA VAL A 325 -9.19 -1.79 1.77
C VAL A 325 -9.88 -0.96 0.68
N GLY A 326 -9.10 -0.56 -0.32
CA GLY A 326 -9.58 0.09 -1.54
C GLY A 326 -9.77 1.60 -1.46
N ASP A 327 -10.15 2.14 -2.62
CA ASP A 327 -10.46 3.53 -2.90
C ASP A 327 -9.33 4.51 -2.52
N LEU A 328 -8.15 4.24 -3.12
CA LEU A 328 -6.96 5.11 -3.00
C LEU A 328 -7.11 6.40 -3.80
N PHE A 329 -7.80 6.33 -4.95
CA PHE A 329 -7.90 7.39 -5.94
C PHE A 329 -9.19 8.17 -5.85
N ASP A 330 -9.22 9.25 -6.64
CA ASP A 330 -10.29 10.22 -6.82
C ASP A 330 -10.58 11.09 -5.58
N ARG A 331 -11.28 12.19 -5.79
CA ARG A 331 -11.71 13.21 -4.83
C ARG A 331 -10.57 14.05 -4.24
N GLY A 332 -9.62 13.46 -3.51
CA GLY A 332 -8.51 14.16 -2.85
C GLY A 332 -7.36 14.52 -3.78
N PRO A 333 -6.49 15.48 -3.36
CA PRO A 333 -5.54 16.13 -4.26
C PRO A 333 -4.28 15.33 -4.56
N ARG A 334 -3.86 14.39 -3.68
CA ARG A 334 -2.52 13.82 -3.75
C ARG A 334 -2.45 12.29 -3.53
N PRO A 335 -3.14 11.50 -4.36
CA PRO A 335 -3.02 10.04 -4.31
C PRO A 335 -1.59 9.55 -4.61
N ASP A 336 -0.79 10.33 -5.34
CA ASP A 336 0.62 10.07 -5.63
C ASP A 336 1.47 9.98 -4.35
N ILE A 337 1.28 10.90 -3.39
CA ILE A 337 1.99 10.88 -2.10
C ILE A 337 1.60 9.64 -1.30
N ILE A 338 0.30 9.30 -1.27
CA ILE A 338 -0.18 8.10 -0.58
C ILE A 338 0.49 6.86 -1.15
N LEU A 339 0.49 6.70 -2.48
CA LEU A 339 1.13 5.57 -3.15
C LEU A 339 2.62 5.49 -2.87
N ASP A 340 3.33 6.60 -2.92
CA ASP A 340 4.75 6.66 -2.61
C ASP A 340 5.06 6.23 -1.18
N LEU A 341 4.22 6.58 -0.21
CA LEU A 341 4.36 6.16 1.17
C LEU A 341 4.06 4.67 1.33
N LEU A 342 3.00 4.16 0.69
CA LEU A 342 2.66 2.74 0.70
C LEU A 342 3.75 1.89 0.07
N MET A 343 4.37 2.34 -1.02
CA MET A 343 5.49 1.64 -1.67
C MET A 343 6.73 1.54 -0.78
N ARG A 344 6.93 2.48 0.14
CA ARG A 344 8.05 2.49 1.10
C ARG A 344 7.71 1.81 2.41
N HIS A 345 6.44 1.54 2.67
CA HIS A 345 6.00 0.90 3.90
C HIS A 345 6.55 -0.53 4.00
N HIS A 346 7.04 -0.92 5.17
CA HIS A 346 7.72 -2.19 5.37
C HIS A 346 6.84 -3.42 5.13
N ASN A 347 5.54 -3.33 5.43
CA ASN A 347 4.60 -4.42 5.23
C ASN A 347 3.19 -3.88 4.96
N VAL A 348 2.77 -3.93 3.71
CA VAL A 348 1.48 -3.42 3.27
C VAL A 348 0.78 -4.44 2.39
N ASP A 349 -0.52 -4.53 2.56
CA ASP A 349 -1.44 -5.32 1.75
C ASP A 349 -2.52 -4.39 1.20
N ILE A 350 -2.76 -4.45 -0.11
CA ILE A 350 -3.66 -3.51 -0.79
C ILE A 350 -4.76 -4.31 -1.50
N GLN A 351 -5.99 -4.11 -1.09
CA GLN A 351 -7.18 -4.47 -1.86
C GLN A 351 -7.54 -3.29 -2.76
N TRP A 352 -8.12 -3.56 -3.90
CA TRP A 352 -8.57 -2.50 -4.81
C TRP A 352 -10.06 -2.23 -4.61
N GLY A 353 -10.43 -0.94 -4.61
CA GLY A 353 -11.81 -0.48 -4.65
C GLY A 353 -12.29 -0.25 -6.08
N ASN A 354 -13.53 0.20 -6.24
CA ASN A 354 -14.10 0.48 -7.56
C ASN A 354 -13.39 1.64 -8.28
N HIS A 355 -12.96 2.67 -7.55
CA HIS A 355 -12.17 3.77 -8.11
C HIS A 355 -10.80 3.27 -8.61
N ASP A 356 -10.13 2.44 -7.84
CA ASP A 356 -8.81 1.90 -8.18
C ASP A 356 -8.85 1.05 -9.45
N VAL A 357 -9.90 0.23 -9.62
CA VAL A 357 -10.11 -0.57 -10.84
C VAL A 357 -10.22 0.29 -12.08
N VAL A 358 -10.92 1.43 -11.99
CA VAL A 358 -11.04 2.37 -13.10
C VAL A 358 -9.68 2.99 -13.44
N TRP A 359 -8.89 3.36 -12.43
CA TRP A 359 -7.54 3.86 -12.62
C TRP A 359 -6.60 2.80 -13.22
N MET A 360 -6.69 1.55 -12.76
CA MET A 360 -5.95 0.42 -13.34
C MET A 360 -6.34 0.20 -14.82
N GLY A 361 -7.63 0.27 -15.14
CA GLY A 361 -8.13 0.18 -16.50
C GLY A 361 -7.63 1.35 -17.38
N ALA A 362 -7.59 2.56 -16.85
CA ALA A 362 -7.03 3.73 -17.53
C ALA A 362 -5.54 3.58 -17.80
N ALA A 363 -4.76 3.12 -16.80
CA ALA A 363 -3.34 2.82 -16.95
C ALA A 363 -3.05 1.71 -17.97
N ALA A 364 -3.97 0.73 -18.09
CA ALA A 364 -3.92 -0.31 -19.11
C ALA A 364 -4.35 0.16 -20.51
N GLY A 365 -4.76 1.44 -20.66
CA GLY A 365 -5.12 2.04 -21.94
C GLY A 365 -6.58 1.85 -22.36
N SER A 366 -7.49 1.48 -21.43
CA SER A 366 -8.92 1.43 -21.71
C SER A 366 -9.48 2.84 -21.94
N PRO A 367 -10.00 3.18 -23.14
CA PRO A 367 -10.49 4.53 -23.42
C PRO A 367 -11.67 4.94 -22.53
N ILE A 368 -12.55 4.00 -22.17
CA ILE A 368 -13.69 4.26 -21.27
C ILE A 368 -13.18 4.57 -19.87
N CYS A 369 -12.26 3.77 -19.33
CA CYS A 369 -11.67 4.02 -18.03
C CYS A 369 -10.91 5.35 -17.98
N ILE A 370 -10.18 5.71 -19.05
CA ILE A 370 -9.52 7.02 -19.18
C ILE A 370 -10.56 8.14 -19.09
N CYS A 371 -11.65 8.03 -19.83
CA CYS A 371 -12.73 9.03 -19.76
C CYS A 371 -13.39 9.06 -18.39
N THR A 372 -13.56 7.92 -17.73
CA THR A 372 -14.13 7.86 -16.37
C THR A 372 -13.23 8.55 -15.35
N VAL A 373 -11.91 8.31 -15.39
CA VAL A 373 -10.93 9.02 -14.54
C VAL A 373 -11.01 10.52 -14.79
N LEU A 374 -10.95 10.95 -16.06
CA LEU A 374 -11.04 12.37 -16.42
C LEU A 374 -12.35 13.01 -15.96
N LYS A 375 -13.47 12.31 -16.16
CA LYS A 375 -14.81 12.77 -15.73
C LYS A 375 -14.81 12.98 -14.21
N THR A 376 -14.34 12.02 -13.44
CA THR A 376 -14.35 12.09 -11.97
C THR A 376 -13.43 13.19 -11.47
N THR A 377 -12.21 13.29 -11.98
CA THR A 377 -11.28 14.36 -11.57
C THR A 377 -11.79 15.76 -11.93
N LEU A 378 -12.48 15.92 -13.05
CA LEU A 378 -13.13 17.19 -13.43
C LEU A 378 -14.37 17.47 -12.55
N ALA A 379 -15.16 16.46 -12.23
CA ALA A 379 -16.34 16.63 -11.35
C ALA A 379 -15.94 17.11 -9.93
N TYR A 380 -14.77 16.72 -9.43
CA TYR A 380 -14.22 17.17 -8.13
C TYR A 380 -13.24 18.33 -8.24
N HIS A 381 -13.11 18.96 -9.41
CA HIS A 381 -12.14 20.05 -9.67
C HIS A 381 -10.68 19.67 -9.33
N ASN A 382 -10.32 18.40 -9.46
CA ASN A 382 -9.02 17.88 -9.10
C ASN A 382 -8.13 17.53 -10.31
N HIS A 383 -8.43 18.08 -11.47
CA HIS A 383 -7.70 17.78 -12.71
C HIS A 383 -6.25 18.31 -12.73
N ALA A 384 -5.94 19.33 -11.92
CA ALA A 384 -4.57 19.81 -11.74
C ALA A 384 -3.62 18.70 -11.27
N MET A 385 -4.08 17.77 -10.43
CA MET A 385 -3.32 16.60 -10.00
C MET A 385 -2.84 15.74 -11.18
N LEU A 386 -3.65 15.59 -12.23
CA LEU A 386 -3.24 14.85 -13.43
C LEU A 386 -2.09 15.54 -14.15
N GLU A 387 -2.08 16.88 -14.20
CA GLU A 387 -1.02 17.66 -14.83
C GLU A 387 0.25 17.69 -13.96
N ASP A 388 0.11 17.99 -12.67
CA ASP A 388 1.21 18.24 -11.75
C ASP A 388 1.92 16.95 -11.32
N CYS A 389 1.13 15.89 -10.99
CA CYS A 389 1.68 14.65 -10.45
C CYS A 389 2.02 13.62 -11.54
N TYR A 390 1.22 13.57 -12.61
CA TYR A 390 1.35 12.56 -13.67
C TYR A 390 1.79 13.12 -15.01
N GLY A 391 1.90 14.45 -15.17
CA GLY A 391 2.34 15.11 -16.40
C GLY A 391 1.34 14.97 -17.57
N ILE A 392 0.07 14.71 -17.28
CA ILE A 392 -0.98 14.54 -18.27
C ILE A 392 -1.52 15.91 -18.69
N ASN A 393 -1.26 16.32 -19.92
CA ASN A 393 -1.65 17.65 -20.41
C ASN A 393 -3.08 17.65 -20.98
N LEU A 394 -3.95 18.45 -20.39
CA LEU A 394 -5.37 18.55 -20.78
C LEU A 394 -5.69 19.66 -21.77
N ARG A 395 -4.71 20.42 -22.29
CA ARG A 395 -4.95 21.55 -23.21
C ARG A 395 -5.70 21.18 -24.49
N HIS A 396 -5.44 19.99 -25.03
CA HIS A 396 -6.14 19.53 -26.23
C HIS A 396 -7.61 19.22 -25.93
N LEU A 397 -7.89 18.61 -24.80
CA LEU A 397 -9.24 18.38 -24.30
C LEU A 397 -9.95 19.71 -24.09
N GLN A 398 -9.30 20.66 -23.42
CA GLN A 398 -9.88 22.00 -23.17
C GLN A 398 -10.26 22.71 -24.47
N ARG A 399 -9.37 22.76 -25.46
CA ARG A 399 -9.65 23.41 -26.75
C ARG A 399 -10.83 22.77 -27.48
N MET A 400 -10.86 21.44 -27.53
CA MET A 400 -11.95 20.71 -28.15
C MET A 400 -13.26 20.97 -27.42
N ALA A 401 -13.25 20.89 -26.10
CA ALA A 401 -14.42 21.12 -25.28
C ALA A 401 -14.99 22.53 -25.45
N GLU A 402 -14.16 23.56 -25.39
CA GLU A 402 -14.55 24.97 -25.65
C GLU A 402 -15.15 25.17 -27.06
N GLN A 403 -14.56 24.55 -28.08
CA GLN A 403 -15.03 24.67 -29.44
C GLN A 403 -16.44 24.11 -29.64
N PHE A 404 -16.76 22.98 -28.98
CA PHE A 404 -18.02 22.28 -29.20
C PHE A 404 -19.10 22.59 -28.15
N TYR A 405 -18.73 22.97 -26.94
CA TYR A 405 -19.64 23.09 -25.79
C TYR A 405 -19.49 24.39 -25.01
N GLY A 406 -18.63 25.32 -25.43
CA GLY A 406 -18.33 26.55 -24.69
C GLY A 406 -19.53 27.49 -24.48
N ASN A 407 -20.55 27.43 -25.35
CA ASN A 407 -21.76 28.24 -25.26
C ASN A 407 -22.99 27.48 -24.72
N ASP A 408 -22.82 26.25 -24.30
CA ASP A 408 -23.92 25.42 -23.82
C ASP A 408 -24.29 25.76 -22.37
N ASP A 409 -25.48 25.33 -21.94
CA ASP A 409 -25.80 25.30 -20.50
C ASP A 409 -24.95 24.28 -19.78
N LEU A 410 -24.14 24.75 -18.83
CA LEU A 410 -23.19 23.96 -18.07
C LEU A 410 -23.63 23.73 -16.62
N THR A 411 -24.84 24.12 -16.25
CA THR A 411 -25.34 24.11 -14.87
C THR A 411 -25.16 22.72 -14.21
N ILE A 412 -25.52 21.64 -14.90
CA ILE A 412 -25.40 20.27 -14.40
C ILE A 412 -23.97 19.70 -14.44
N TRP A 413 -23.05 20.41 -15.09
CA TRP A 413 -21.66 19.99 -15.27
C TRP A 413 -20.70 20.73 -14.35
N MET A 414 -21.21 21.66 -13.54
CA MET A 414 -20.38 22.41 -12.60
C MET A 414 -19.70 21.48 -11.63
N PRO A 415 -18.40 21.66 -11.40
CA PRO A 415 -17.67 20.80 -10.48
C PRO A 415 -18.07 21.04 -9.03
N HIS A 416 -17.92 20.02 -8.20
CA HIS A 416 -17.98 20.17 -6.76
C HIS A 416 -16.80 21.01 -6.30
N THR A 417 -17.05 22.06 -5.56
CA THR A 417 -16.03 22.96 -5.02
C THR A 417 -15.93 22.78 -3.52
N ASP A 418 -14.70 22.63 -3.05
CA ASP A 418 -14.38 22.60 -1.63
C ASP A 418 -13.79 23.96 -1.24
N LEU A 419 -14.41 24.63 -0.28
CA LEU A 419 -13.96 25.96 0.17
C LEU A 419 -12.57 25.92 0.82
N GLU A 420 -12.16 24.77 1.34
CA GLU A 420 -10.85 24.60 1.97
C GLU A 420 -9.72 24.56 0.93
N ARG A 421 -10.02 24.19 -0.31
CA ARG A 421 -9.02 24.04 -1.42
C ARG A 421 -8.72 25.33 -2.18
N GLY A 422 -9.32 26.44 -1.79
CA GLY A 422 -8.96 27.77 -2.26
C GLY A 422 -10.04 28.52 -3.06
N PRO A 423 -9.74 29.76 -3.47
CA PRO A 423 -10.68 30.58 -4.23
C PRO A 423 -10.79 30.06 -5.67
N TYR A 424 -12.01 29.76 -6.09
CA TYR A 424 -12.33 29.36 -7.46
C TYR A 424 -12.82 30.58 -8.26
N THR A 425 -12.18 30.85 -9.39
CA THR A 425 -12.68 31.88 -10.29
C THR A 425 -13.76 31.35 -11.22
N PRO A 426 -14.75 32.18 -11.64
CA PRO A 426 -15.78 31.73 -12.57
C PRO A 426 -15.21 31.12 -13.87
N GLY A 427 -14.10 31.67 -14.36
CA GLY A 427 -13.42 31.13 -15.54
C GLY A 427 -12.78 29.76 -15.35
N MET A 428 -12.28 29.44 -14.13
CA MET A 428 -11.78 28.10 -13.81
C MET A 428 -12.93 27.09 -13.79
N LEU A 429 -14.01 27.43 -13.12
CA LEU A 429 -15.20 26.57 -13.04
C LEU A 429 -15.83 26.32 -14.41
N HIS A 430 -15.94 27.37 -15.24
CA HIS A 430 -16.44 27.24 -16.60
C HIS A 430 -15.58 26.27 -17.44
N ARG A 431 -14.25 26.45 -17.48
CA ARG A 431 -13.35 25.54 -18.20
C ARG A 431 -13.47 24.08 -17.71
N CYS A 432 -13.55 23.89 -16.41
CA CYS A 432 -13.75 22.57 -15.82
C CYS A 432 -15.08 21.95 -16.26
N ALA A 433 -16.17 22.69 -16.19
CA ALA A 433 -17.51 22.24 -16.58
C ALA A 433 -17.61 21.88 -18.08
N VAL A 434 -17.00 22.68 -18.96
CA VAL A 434 -16.95 22.41 -20.40
C VAL A 434 -16.22 21.10 -20.68
N MET A 435 -15.05 20.89 -20.08
CA MET A 435 -14.28 19.64 -20.21
C MET A 435 -15.05 18.44 -19.62
N HIS A 436 -15.70 18.62 -18.47
CA HIS A 436 -16.51 17.58 -17.81
C HIS A 436 -17.64 17.10 -18.74
N LYS A 437 -18.39 18.03 -19.35
CA LYS A 437 -19.41 17.72 -20.35
C LYS A 437 -18.84 16.95 -21.52
N ALA A 438 -17.75 17.45 -22.12
CA ALA A 438 -17.13 16.84 -23.28
C ALA A 438 -16.67 15.40 -23.03
N VAL A 439 -15.97 15.16 -21.92
CA VAL A 439 -15.48 13.83 -21.55
C VAL A 439 -16.63 12.87 -21.26
N THR A 440 -17.68 13.33 -20.56
CA THR A 440 -18.84 12.49 -20.27
C THR A 440 -19.54 12.04 -21.56
N ILE A 441 -19.72 12.96 -22.53
CA ILE A 441 -20.31 12.60 -23.82
C ILE A 441 -19.43 11.62 -24.59
N LEU A 442 -18.10 11.79 -24.56
CA LEU A 442 -17.17 10.84 -25.18
C LEU A 442 -17.25 9.46 -24.52
N MET A 443 -17.30 9.42 -23.19
CA MET A 443 -17.45 8.18 -22.42
C MET A 443 -18.73 7.42 -22.82
N LEU A 444 -19.87 8.10 -22.79
CA LEU A 444 -21.16 7.51 -23.15
C LEU A 444 -21.18 6.98 -24.60
N LYS A 445 -20.59 7.71 -25.55
CA LYS A 445 -20.47 7.24 -26.94
C LYS A 445 -19.62 5.97 -27.06
N MET A 446 -18.59 5.82 -26.21
CA MET A 446 -17.77 4.61 -26.22
C MET A 446 -18.46 3.43 -25.50
N GLU A 447 -19.18 3.70 -24.43
CA GLU A 447 -20.02 2.71 -23.74
C GLU A 447 -21.09 2.15 -24.67
N CYS A 448 -21.83 3.00 -25.39
CA CYS A 448 -22.79 2.55 -26.40
C CYS A 448 -22.14 1.59 -27.41
N LYS A 449 -20.95 1.92 -27.93
CA LYS A 449 -20.25 1.03 -28.88
C LYS A 449 -19.85 -0.31 -28.26
N VAL A 450 -19.58 -0.37 -26.95
CA VAL A 450 -19.27 -1.64 -26.26
C VAL A 450 -20.54 -2.46 -26.09
N ILE A 451 -21.66 -1.82 -25.73
CA ILE A 451 -22.96 -2.46 -25.62
C ILE A 451 -23.39 -3.04 -26.98
N ASP A 452 -23.29 -2.25 -28.07
CA ASP A 452 -23.64 -2.70 -29.43
C ASP A 452 -22.81 -3.92 -29.87
N ARG A 453 -21.56 -4.03 -29.43
CA ARG A 453 -20.68 -5.17 -29.75
C ARG A 453 -20.94 -6.41 -28.90
N ASN A 454 -21.67 -6.27 -27.79
CA ASN A 454 -21.92 -7.33 -26.83
C ASN A 454 -23.43 -7.43 -26.52
N PRO A 455 -24.26 -7.91 -27.49
CA PRO A 455 -25.70 -7.99 -27.32
C PRO A 455 -26.12 -8.86 -26.12
N ASP A 456 -25.24 -9.76 -25.68
CA ASP A 456 -25.46 -10.61 -24.52
C ASP A 456 -25.55 -9.86 -23.20
N PHE A 457 -25.10 -8.59 -23.15
CA PHE A 457 -25.24 -7.73 -21.96
C PHE A 457 -26.69 -7.35 -21.66
N LYS A 458 -27.61 -7.51 -22.64
CA LYS A 458 -29.03 -7.16 -22.51
C LYS A 458 -29.30 -5.77 -21.94
N MET A 459 -28.38 -4.84 -22.18
CA MET A 459 -28.53 -3.43 -21.84
C MET A 459 -29.21 -2.72 -23.01
N GLN A 460 -30.33 -1.98 -22.69
CA GLN A 460 -31.05 -1.18 -23.67
C GLN A 460 -30.70 0.31 -23.51
#